data_ab94e947e11ad7293ea04810fbe7e8c2
#
_entry.id   ab94e947e11ad7293ea04810fbe7e8c2
#
_cell.length_a   1.000
_cell.length_b   1.000
_cell.length_c   1.000
_cell.angle_alpha   90.00
_cell.angle_beta   90.00
_cell.angle_gamma   90.00
#
_symmetry.space_group_name_H-M   'P 1'
#
loop_
_entity.id
_entity.type
_entity.pdbx_description
1 polymer ?
#
loop_
_entity_poly.entity_id
_entity_poly.type
_entity_poly.pdbx_seq_one_letter_code
_entity_poly.pdbx_strand_id
1 'polypeptide(L)'
;MYVASLWRYPVKSLAGEALTTANLTDDGISGDRVVHVADPRGPLTGRTRQGLLTVPASTGPDGLPRVAGHPWDSAQAACAIRAAAGPHARLAGYRGPERFDVLNLLVATDGAVAEFGADVRRLRPNLLIGGVPGGTEHHWPGHALVIGDAVIGIHSVRQRCIVTSIDPDTGAQDLGVFRRIRQRFGNQLALNAWVLQPGVIHLGDPITLCPTSAQPGHVGGWILGTPYHGHTPAASGAANGEPSATASTS
;
A
#
# COMPACT_ATOMS: atom_id res chain seq x y z
N MET A 1 19.42 -14.28 -4.91
CA MET A 1 18.12 -13.74 -4.39
C MET A 1 17.13 -13.70 -5.55
N TYR A 2 15.84 -13.73 -5.27
CA TYR A 2 14.78 -13.73 -6.29
C TYR A 2 13.49 -13.11 -5.74
N VAL A 3 12.59 -12.71 -6.64
CA VAL A 3 11.26 -12.21 -6.29
C VAL A 3 10.38 -13.39 -5.84
N ALA A 4 10.14 -13.53 -4.54
CA ALA A 4 9.38 -14.65 -3.97
C ALA A 4 7.87 -14.39 -3.94
N SER A 5 7.46 -13.14 -3.70
CA SER A 5 6.04 -12.74 -3.74
C SER A 5 5.90 -11.26 -4.02
N LEU A 6 4.77 -10.88 -4.61
CA LEU A 6 4.39 -9.51 -4.93
C LEU A 6 2.99 -9.22 -4.43
N TRP A 7 2.77 -8.03 -3.86
CA TRP A 7 1.45 -7.57 -3.42
C TRP A 7 1.20 -6.11 -3.81
N ARG A 8 -0.04 -5.83 -4.14
CA ARG A 8 -0.57 -4.48 -4.30
C ARG A 8 -1.69 -4.25 -3.30
N TYR A 9 -1.80 -3.03 -2.80
CA TYR A 9 -2.84 -2.59 -1.88
C TYR A 9 -3.59 -1.42 -2.51
N PRO A 10 -4.56 -1.66 -3.41
CA PRO A 10 -5.20 -0.59 -4.19
C PRO A 10 -5.83 0.49 -3.32
N VAL A 11 -6.28 0.11 -2.12
CA VAL A 11 -6.84 1.03 -1.13
C VAL A 11 -6.00 0.98 0.16
N LYS A 12 -5.55 2.15 0.60
CA LYS A 12 -4.75 2.28 1.84
C LYS A 12 -5.49 1.67 3.03
N SER A 13 -4.79 0.86 3.81
CA SER A 13 -5.28 0.16 5.01
C SER A 13 -6.25 -1.00 4.76
N LEU A 14 -6.70 -1.27 3.55
CA LEU A 14 -7.49 -2.46 3.25
C LEU A 14 -6.58 -3.68 2.98
N ALA A 15 -7.16 -4.88 2.91
CA ALA A 15 -6.44 -6.06 2.48
C ALA A 15 -5.90 -5.87 1.06
N GLY A 16 -4.75 -6.48 0.79
CA GLY A 16 -4.11 -6.39 -0.52
C GLY A 16 -4.42 -7.60 -1.41
N GLU A 17 -3.92 -7.55 -2.63
CA GLU A 17 -3.98 -8.63 -3.60
C GLU A 17 -2.57 -9.12 -3.94
N ALA A 18 -2.42 -10.43 -4.15
CA ALA A 18 -1.21 -11.04 -4.66
C ALA A 18 -1.10 -10.83 -6.17
N LEU A 19 0.13 -10.61 -6.66
CA LEU A 19 0.42 -10.40 -8.06
C LEU A 19 1.44 -11.45 -8.54
N THR A 20 1.37 -11.84 -9.80
CA THR A 20 2.43 -12.60 -10.50
C THR A 20 3.40 -11.68 -11.22
N THR A 21 2.94 -10.47 -11.54
CA THR A 21 3.69 -9.43 -12.25
C THR A 21 3.35 -8.08 -11.66
N ALA A 22 4.34 -7.22 -11.48
CA ALA A 22 4.14 -5.85 -11.04
C ALA A 22 4.81 -4.86 -12.01
N ASN A 23 4.04 -3.85 -12.44
CA ASN A 23 4.58 -2.70 -13.17
C ASN A 23 5.00 -1.64 -12.15
N LEU A 24 6.31 -1.41 -12.04
CA LEU A 24 6.91 -0.36 -11.22
C LEU A 24 6.95 0.94 -12.00
N THR A 25 6.45 1.99 -11.40
CA THR A 25 6.52 3.38 -11.87
C THR A 25 7.26 4.23 -10.84
N ASP A 26 7.55 5.48 -11.12
CA ASP A 26 8.15 6.40 -10.14
C ASP A 26 7.32 6.50 -8.86
N ASP A 27 6.01 6.25 -8.95
CA ASP A 27 5.05 6.25 -7.83
C ASP A 27 4.94 4.90 -7.08
N GLY A 28 5.77 3.91 -7.38
CA GLY A 28 5.71 2.55 -6.84
C GLY A 28 4.98 1.57 -7.76
N ILE A 29 4.37 0.52 -7.21
CA ILE A 29 3.56 -0.41 -8.00
C ILE A 29 2.33 0.32 -8.54
N SER A 30 2.12 0.22 -9.87
CA SER A 30 0.97 0.83 -10.53
C SER A 30 -0.35 0.46 -9.84
N GLY A 31 -1.14 1.46 -9.45
CA GLY A 31 -2.41 1.26 -8.75
C GLY A 31 -2.30 1.03 -7.23
N ASP A 32 -1.10 1.08 -6.64
CA ASP A 32 -0.93 0.87 -5.19
C ASP A 32 -1.38 2.11 -4.40
N ARG A 33 -2.27 1.92 -3.43
CA ARG A 33 -2.79 2.94 -2.48
C ARG A 33 -3.35 4.21 -3.13
N VAL A 34 -3.89 4.09 -4.34
CA VAL A 34 -4.47 5.23 -5.09
C VAL A 34 -5.83 5.69 -4.54
N VAL A 35 -6.41 4.91 -3.64
CA VAL A 35 -7.60 5.24 -2.86
C VAL A 35 -7.29 5.09 -1.37
N HIS A 36 -7.92 5.88 -0.53
CA HIS A 36 -7.83 5.79 0.92
C HIS A 36 -9.20 5.99 1.57
N VAL A 37 -9.31 5.66 2.86
CA VAL A 37 -10.49 5.95 3.67
C VAL A 37 -10.24 7.21 4.47
N ALA A 38 -11.23 8.09 4.54
CA ALA A 38 -11.19 9.32 5.31
C ALA A 38 -12.53 9.59 6.02
N ASP A 39 -12.49 10.40 7.06
CA ASP A 39 -13.64 11.08 7.66
C ASP A 39 -13.44 12.61 7.64
N PRO A 40 -14.33 13.41 8.20
CA PRO A 40 -14.16 14.88 8.26
C PRO A 40 -12.88 15.36 8.96
N ARG A 41 -12.22 14.50 9.75
CA ARG A 41 -10.97 14.84 10.48
C ARG A 41 -9.71 14.45 9.71
N GLY A 42 -9.84 13.71 8.60
CA GLY A 42 -8.70 13.30 7.78
C GLY A 42 -8.65 11.80 7.47
N PRO A 43 -7.47 11.27 7.09
CA PRO A 43 -7.31 9.87 6.70
C PRO A 43 -7.57 8.91 7.88
N LEU A 44 -8.40 7.89 7.63
CA LEU A 44 -8.58 6.74 8.51
C LEU A 44 -7.64 5.62 8.10
N THR A 45 -7.02 4.98 9.06
CA THR A 45 -6.06 3.90 8.80
C THR A 45 -6.33 2.69 9.68
N GLY A 46 -5.72 1.55 9.35
CA GLY A 46 -5.76 0.34 10.18
C GLY A 46 -5.22 0.53 11.60
N ARG A 47 -4.51 1.63 11.90
CA ARG A 47 -4.08 1.97 13.27
C ARG A 47 -5.26 2.40 14.15
N THR A 48 -6.21 3.11 13.59
CA THR A 48 -7.37 3.67 14.30
C THR A 48 -8.67 2.94 14.00
N ARG A 49 -8.72 2.18 12.90
CA ARG A 49 -9.88 1.42 12.43
C ARG A 49 -9.42 0.06 11.94
N GLN A 50 -9.21 -0.86 12.89
CA GLN A 50 -8.64 -2.19 12.61
C GLN A 50 -9.49 -3.01 11.64
N GLY A 51 -10.82 -2.86 11.68
CA GLY A 51 -11.74 -3.53 10.75
C GLY A 51 -11.48 -3.24 9.26
N LEU A 52 -10.75 -2.17 8.94
CA LEU A 52 -10.36 -1.90 7.55
C LEU A 52 -9.39 -2.97 7.00
N LEU A 53 -8.54 -3.55 7.85
CA LEU A 53 -7.48 -4.46 7.43
C LEU A 53 -7.99 -5.77 6.83
N THR A 54 -9.22 -6.17 7.16
CA THR A 54 -9.87 -7.38 6.66
C THR A 54 -10.83 -7.13 5.48
N VAL A 55 -11.09 -5.86 5.13
CA VAL A 55 -11.93 -5.56 3.96
C VAL A 55 -11.14 -5.86 2.69
N PRO A 56 -11.61 -6.80 1.82
CA PRO A 56 -10.92 -7.14 0.58
C PRO A 56 -10.83 -5.95 -0.37
N ALA A 57 -9.64 -5.75 -0.96
CA ALA A 57 -9.44 -4.81 -2.04
C ALA A 57 -8.60 -5.44 -3.14
N SER A 58 -8.99 -5.18 -4.37
CA SER A 58 -8.32 -5.66 -5.60
C SER A 58 -8.39 -4.61 -6.69
N THR A 59 -7.72 -4.85 -7.81
CA THR A 59 -7.85 -4.05 -9.01
C THR A 59 -8.75 -4.75 -10.01
N GLY A 60 -9.71 -4.04 -10.54
CA GLY A 60 -10.61 -4.54 -11.58
C GLY A 60 -9.94 -4.62 -12.95
N PRO A 61 -10.60 -5.24 -13.94
CA PRO A 61 -10.09 -5.32 -15.32
C PRO A 61 -9.96 -3.95 -16.00
N ASP A 62 -10.65 -2.94 -15.50
CA ASP A 62 -10.56 -1.54 -15.88
C ASP A 62 -9.36 -0.79 -15.27
N GLY A 63 -8.53 -1.49 -14.48
CA GLY A 63 -7.41 -0.90 -13.77
C GLY A 63 -7.79 -0.09 -12.53
N LEU A 64 -9.07 -0.04 -12.15
CA LEU A 64 -9.56 0.73 -11.01
C LEU A 64 -9.72 -0.15 -9.76
N PRO A 65 -9.55 0.43 -8.55
CA PRO A 65 -9.74 -0.30 -7.31
C PRO A 65 -11.16 -0.85 -7.13
N ARG A 66 -11.25 -2.03 -6.54
CA ARG A 66 -12.47 -2.67 -6.07
C ARG A 66 -12.40 -2.83 -4.55
N VAL A 67 -13.51 -2.62 -3.88
CA VAL A 67 -13.67 -2.83 -2.43
C VAL A 67 -14.78 -3.84 -2.21
N ALA A 68 -14.48 -4.94 -1.53
CA ALA A 68 -15.42 -6.06 -1.37
C ALA A 68 -16.04 -6.52 -2.71
N GLY A 69 -15.25 -6.51 -3.81
CA GLY A 69 -15.67 -6.90 -5.16
C GLY A 69 -16.39 -5.80 -5.96
N HIS A 70 -16.71 -4.65 -5.37
CA HIS A 70 -17.43 -3.56 -6.01
C HIS A 70 -16.51 -2.39 -6.41
N PRO A 71 -16.84 -1.59 -7.46
CA PRO A 71 -16.11 -0.36 -7.76
C PRO A 71 -15.95 0.51 -6.52
N TRP A 72 -14.76 1.07 -6.31
CA TRP A 72 -14.43 1.80 -5.07
C TRP A 72 -15.32 3.03 -4.81
N ASP A 73 -15.90 3.62 -5.85
CA ASP A 73 -16.80 4.78 -5.81
C ASP A 73 -18.28 4.40 -5.72
N SER A 74 -18.59 3.10 -5.64
CA SER A 74 -19.97 2.59 -5.56
C SER A 74 -20.59 2.71 -4.17
N ALA A 75 -21.93 2.67 -4.10
CA ALA A 75 -22.67 2.67 -2.85
C ALA A 75 -22.37 1.41 -1.99
N GLN A 76 -22.12 0.25 -2.64
CA GLN A 76 -21.78 -0.99 -1.98
C GLN A 76 -20.39 -0.91 -1.32
N ALA A 77 -19.38 -0.39 -2.02
CA ALA A 77 -18.06 -0.14 -1.45
C ALA A 77 -18.15 0.82 -0.26
N ALA A 78 -18.91 1.91 -0.40
CA ALA A 78 -19.13 2.87 0.69
C ALA A 78 -19.83 2.22 1.90
N CYS A 79 -20.77 1.29 1.67
CA CYS A 79 -21.43 0.54 2.74
C CYS A 79 -20.44 -0.36 3.50
N ALA A 80 -19.58 -1.12 2.78
CA ALA A 80 -18.56 -1.97 3.38
C ALA A 80 -17.58 -1.15 4.23
N ILE A 81 -17.16 0.02 3.75
CA ILE A 81 -16.25 0.92 4.48
C ILE A 81 -16.91 1.50 5.74
N ARG A 82 -18.17 1.93 5.66
CA ARG A 82 -18.88 2.43 6.85
C ARG A 82 -19.06 1.33 7.90
N ALA A 83 -19.31 0.10 7.51
CA ALA A 83 -19.38 -1.04 8.43
C ALA A 83 -18.05 -1.28 9.15
N ALA A 84 -16.92 -1.13 8.44
CA ALA A 84 -15.57 -1.39 8.97
C ALA A 84 -14.98 -0.21 9.76
N ALA A 85 -15.34 1.05 9.44
CA ALA A 85 -14.66 2.23 9.95
C ALA A 85 -15.57 3.29 10.58
N GLY A 86 -16.89 3.08 10.55
CA GLY A 86 -17.89 3.98 11.15
C GLY A 86 -18.65 4.81 10.13
N PRO A 87 -19.78 5.43 10.55
CA PRO A 87 -20.79 6.01 9.65
C PRO A 87 -20.29 7.19 8.80
N HIS A 88 -19.27 7.89 9.25
CA HIS A 88 -18.69 9.03 8.54
C HIS A 88 -17.52 8.66 7.61
N ALA A 89 -17.16 7.38 7.58
CA ALA A 89 -16.07 6.91 6.72
C ALA A 89 -16.49 6.94 5.24
N ARG A 90 -15.60 7.46 4.39
CA ARG A 90 -15.76 7.57 2.95
C ARG A 90 -14.48 7.19 2.23
N LEU A 91 -14.60 6.73 1.01
CA LEU A 91 -13.46 6.51 0.11
C LEU A 91 -13.13 7.81 -0.63
N ALA A 92 -11.85 8.04 -0.86
CA ALA A 92 -11.35 9.18 -1.61
C ALA A 92 -10.14 8.78 -2.44
N GLY A 93 -10.09 9.21 -3.70
CA GLY A 93 -8.93 9.04 -4.57
C GLY A 93 -7.82 10.02 -4.23
N TYR A 94 -6.56 9.57 -4.25
CA TYR A 94 -5.40 10.43 -4.09
C TYR A 94 -4.14 9.75 -4.63
N ARG A 95 -3.33 10.48 -5.40
CA ARG A 95 -2.12 9.96 -6.06
C ARG A 95 -0.83 10.62 -5.57
N GLY A 96 -0.88 11.58 -4.66
CA GLY A 96 0.31 12.21 -4.09
C GLY A 96 1.14 11.24 -3.24
N PRO A 97 2.44 11.52 -3.04
CA PRO A 97 3.36 10.63 -2.32
C PRO A 97 3.01 10.46 -0.85
N GLU A 98 2.26 11.40 -0.26
CA GLU A 98 1.85 11.38 1.15
C GLU A 98 0.92 10.21 1.49
N ARG A 99 0.32 9.55 0.47
CA ARG A 99 -0.49 8.33 0.65
C ARG A 99 0.29 7.16 1.22
N PHE A 100 1.60 7.15 1.04
CA PHE A 100 2.50 6.19 1.67
C PHE A 100 2.87 6.61 3.09
N ASP A 101 3.23 5.65 3.93
CA ASP A 101 3.62 5.98 5.31
C ASP A 101 5.04 6.59 5.37
N VAL A 102 5.97 6.06 4.59
CA VAL A 102 7.36 6.52 4.49
C VAL A 102 7.77 6.63 3.02
N LEU A 103 7.75 5.53 2.27
CA LEU A 103 8.11 5.45 0.86
C LEU A 103 7.11 4.56 0.10
N ASN A 104 7.20 4.60 -1.22
CA ASN A 104 6.21 3.97 -2.11
C ASN A 104 6.34 2.45 -2.22
N LEU A 105 7.39 1.84 -1.63
CA LEU A 105 7.54 0.39 -1.53
C LEU A 105 7.92 -0.03 -0.10
N LEU A 106 7.42 -1.21 0.28
CA LEU A 106 7.88 -1.94 1.45
C LEU A 106 8.41 -3.31 1.00
N VAL A 107 9.66 -3.59 1.33
CA VAL A 107 10.35 -4.82 0.95
C VAL A 107 10.60 -5.66 2.21
N ALA A 108 10.30 -6.96 2.15
CA ALA A 108 10.64 -7.94 3.19
C ALA A 108 11.53 -9.03 2.61
N THR A 109 12.22 -9.77 3.47
CA THR A 109 13.03 -10.94 3.11
C THR A 109 12.46 -12.20 3.74
N ASP A 110 12.62 -13.34 3.08
CA ASP A 110 12.12 -14.63 3.56
C ASP A 110 12.78 -15.04 4.89
N GLY A 111 14.07 -14.77 5.06
CA GLY A 111 14.78 -15.04 6.31
C GLY A 111 14.25 -14.21 7.48
N ALA A 112 14.02 -12.90 7.29
CA ALA A 112 13.43 -12.06 8.32
C ALA A 112 11.99 -12.46 8.67
N VAL A 113 11.21 -12.89 7.68
CA VAL A 113 9.84 -13.41 7.89
C VAL A 113 9.86 -14.74 8.64
N ALA A 114 10.80 -15.64 8.34
CA ALA A 114 10.99 -16.90 9.07
C ALA A 114 11.32 -16.64 10.55
N GLU A 115 12.22 -15.70 10.83
CA GLU A 115 12.56 -15.30 12.21
C GLU A 115 11.38 -14.59 12.92
N PHE A 116 10.60 -13.81 12.17
CA PHE A 116 9.39 -13.17 12.68
C PHE A 116 8.37 -14.20 13.15
N GLY A 117 8.24 -15.34 12.44
CA GLY A 117 7.42 -16.48 12.83
C GLY A 117 5.93 -16.16 12.86
N ALA A 118 5.45 -15.31 11.93
CA ALA A 118 4.05 -15.01 11.73
C ALA A 118 3.80 -14.68 10.24
N ASP A 119 2.52 -14.59 9.86
CA ASP A 119 2.13 -14.33 8.48
C ASP A 119 2.75 -13.02 7.96
N VAL A 120 3.43 -13.11 6.83
CA VAL A 120 4.09 -11.98 6.16
C VAL A 120 3.10 -10.85 5.82
N ARG A 121 1.83 -11.16 5.56
CA ARG A 121 0.79 -10.17 5.26
C ARG A 121 0.56 -9.18 6.42
N ARG A 122 0.91 -9.54 7.67
CA ARG A 122 0.91 -8.62 8.82
C ARG A 122 1.91 -7.47 8.64
N LEU A 123 2.98 -7.69 7.88
CA LEU A 123 3.96 -6.67 7.54
C LEU A 123 3.49 -5.77 6.40
N ARG A 124 2.57 -6.25 5.55
CA ARG A 124 2.02 -5.57 4.37
C ARG A 124 3.09 -5.17 3.35
N PRO A 125 4.01 -6.06 2.96
CA PRO A 125 5.05 -5.74 2.00
C PRO A 125 4.46 -5.63 0.59
N ASN A 126 5.17 -4.90 -0.29
CA ASN A 126 4.93 -4.93 -1.72
C ASN A 126 5.76 -6.04 -2.39
N LEU A 127 6.94 -6.31 -1.85
CA LEU A 127 7.89 -7.31 -2.38
C LEU A 127 8.43 -8.18 -1.24
N LEU A 128 8.40 -9.49 -1.43
CA LEU A 128 9.15 -10.46 -0.64
C LEU A 128 10.32 -10.97 -1.48
N ILE A 129 11.53 -10.87 -0.94
CA ILE A 129 12.75 -11.40 -1.54
C ILE A 129 13.07 -12.75 -0.92
N GLY A 130 13.25 -13.76 -1.76
CA GLY A 130 13.64 -15.09 -1.38
C GLY A 130 15.15 -15.33 -1.47
N GLY A 131 15.62 -16.32 -0.69
CA GLY A 131 17.03 -16.71 -0.65
C GLY A 131 17.91 -15.74 0.15
N VAL A 132 17.39 -15.13 1.20
CA VAL A 132 18.10 -14.17 2.07
C VAL A 132 18.14 -14.68 3.51
N PRO A 133 19.33 -14.90 4.10
CA PRO A 133 19.43 -15.20 5.51
C PRO A 133 18.88 -14.07 6.39
N GLY A 134 18.24 -14.42 7.52
CA GLY A 134 17.69 -13.44 8.45
C GLY A 134 18.72 -12.45 8.96
N GLY A 135 18.29 -11.19 9.15
CA GLY A 135 19.14 -10.09 9.62
C GLY A 135 20.06 -9.47 8.56
N THR A 136 20.26 -10.13 7.41
CA THR A 136 21.14 -9.63 6.33
C THR A 136 20.65 -8.29 5.78
N GLU A 137 19.34 -8.10 5.67
CA GLU A 137 18.70 -6.90 5.12
C GLU A 137 18.97 -5.64 5.94
N HIS A 138 19.39 -5.74 7.18
CA HIS A 138 19.74 -4.59 8.03
C HIS A 138 20.94 -3.79 7.47
N HIS A 139 21.76 -4.40 6.62
CA HIS A 139 22.91 -3.77 5.96
C HIS A 139 22.59 -3.22 4.56
N TRP A 140 21.33 -3.30 4.11
CA TRP A 140 20.94 -2.87 2.76
C TRP A 140 20.60 -1.39 2.57
N PRO A 141 20.32 -0.57 3.61
CA PRO A 141 20.25 0.87 3.39
C PRO A 141 21.49 1.40 2.66
N GLY A 142 21.28 2.23 1.62
CA GLY A 142 22.34 2.69 0.73
C GLY A 142 22.70 1.72 -0.40
N HIS A 143 21.87 0.70 -0.62
CA HIS A 143 21.95 -0.20 -1.76
C HIS A 143 20.69 -0.13 -2.60
N ALA A 144 20.76 -0.68 -3.81
CA ALA A 144 19.65 -0.87 -4.73
C ALA A 144 19.53 -2.34 -5.14
N LEU A 145 18.29 -2.77 -5.36
CA LEU A 145 17.93 -4.07 -5.93
C LEU A 145 17.74 -3.89 -7.42
N VAL A 146 18.53 -4.58 -8.22
CA VAL A 146 18.41 -4.63 -9.69
C VAL A 146 17.61 -5.88 -10.04
N ILE A 147 16.50 -5.72 -10.75
CA ILE A 147 15.53 -6.77 -11.12
C ILE A 147 15.16 -6.57 -12.59
N GLY A 148 15.84 -7.25 -13.51
CA GLY A 148 15.73 -6.95 -14.93
C GLY A 148 16.06 -5.48 -15.22
N ASP A 149 15.15 -4.75 -15.85
CA ASP A 149 15.31 -3.30 -16.11
C ASP A 149 14.92 -2.42 -14.93
N ALA A 150 14.21 -2.96 -13.94
CA ALA A 150 13.77 -2.21 -12.78
C ALA A 150 14.87 -2.08 -11.72
N VAL A 151 14.92 -0.92 -11.05
CA VAL A 151 15.83 -0.68 -9.92
C VAL A 151 15.07 -0.12 -8.74
N ILE A 152 15.23 -0.73 -7.57
CA ILE A 152 14.57 -0.34 -6.31
C ILE A 152 15.64 0.08 -5.31
N GLY A 153 15.64 1.34 -4.88
CA GLY A 153 16.56 1.84 -3.84
C GLY A 153 16.06 1.46 -2.44
N ILE A 154 16.99 1.10 -1.55
CA ILE A 154 16.72 0.79 -0.14
C ILE A 154 17.16 1.97 0.73
N HIS A 155 16.18 2.61 1.38
CA HIS A 155 16.42 3.80 2.18
C HIS A 155 16.75 3.49 3.65
N SER A 156 15.91 2.69 4.32
CA SER A 156 16.03 2.47 5.75
C SER A 156 15.27 1.22 6.20
N VAL A 157 15.62 0.69 7.37
CA VAL A 157 14.82 -0.35 8.02
C VAL A 157 13.51 0.25 8.53
N ARG A 158 12.40 -0.49 8.36
CA ARG A 158 11.04 -0.02 8.67
C ARG A 158 10.72 -0.15 10.15
N GLN A 159 10.40 0.96 10.80
CA GLN A 159 9.79 0.97 12.13
C GLN A 159 8.37 0.39 12.08
N ARG A 160 8.08 -0.57 12.95
CA ARG A 160 6.79 -1.27 12.96
C ARG A 160 5.80 -0.63 13.93
N CYS A 161 4.52 -0.78 13.65
CA CYS A 161 3.45 -0.26 14.47
C CYS A 161 2.45 -1.36 14.84
N ILE A 162 1.48 -1.02 15.65
CA ILE A 162 0.45 -1.93 16.19
C ILE A 162 -0.32 -2.71 15.10
N VAL A 163 -0.39 -2.23 13.85
CA VAL A 163 -1.05 -2.91 12.74
C VAL A 163 -0.52 -4.33 12.52
N THR A 164 0.77 -4.59 12.82
CA THR A 164 1.35 -5.92 12.71
C THR A 164 0.75 -6.95 13.68
N SER A 165 0.09 -6.50 14.74
CA SER A 165 -0.60 -7.38 15.68
C SER A 165 -1.95 -7.89 15.16
N ILE A 166 -2.49 -7.32 14.06
CA ILE A 166 -3.80 -7.69 13.54
C ILE A 166 -3.66 -8.86 12.59
N ASP A 167 -4.46 -9.89 12.80
CA ASP A 167 -4.56 -11.01 11.88
C ASP A 167 -5.21 -10.58 10.56
N PRO A 168 -4.61 -10.87 9.41
CA PRO A 168 -5.09 -10.36 8.12
C PRO A 168 -6.39 -11.03 7.65
N ASP A 169 -6.73 -12.20 8.17
CA ASP A 169 -7.93 -12.94 7.76
C ASP A 169 -9.09 -12.71 8.74
N THR A 170 -8.81 -12.73 10.05
CA THR A 170 -9.85 -12.66 11.08
C THR A 170 -10.03 -11.27 11.69
N GLY A 171 -9.04 -10.38 11.53
CA GLY A 171 -9.02 -9.08 12.22
C GLY A 171 -8.70 -9.18 13.72
N ALA A 172 -8.47 -10.39 14.25
CA ALA A 172 -8.14 -10.59 15.65
C ALA A 172 -6.79 -9.93 15.99
N GLN A 173 -6.75 -9.26 17.13
CA GLN A 173 -5.51 -8.64 17.62
C GLN A 173 -4.73 -9.58 18.51
N ASP A 174 -3.46 -9.83 18.16
CA ASP A 174 -2.47 -10.51 18.98
C ASP A 174 -1.29 -9.56 19.30
N LEU A 175 -1.33 -8.95 20.47
CA LEU A 175 -0.26 -8.06 20.94
C LEU A 175 1.07 -8.80 21.16
N GLY A 176 1.06 -10.13 21.27
CA GLY A 176 2.25 -10.97 21.36
C GLY A 176 3.14 -10.83 20.11
N VAL A 177 2.51 -10.73 18.93
CA VAL A 177 3.20 -10.48 17.66
C VAL A 177 3.96 -9.15 17.70
N PHE A 178 3.31 -8.06 18.12
CA PHE A 178 3.96 -6.76 18.18
C PHE A 178 5.05 -6.69 19.26
N ARG A 179 4.83 -7.30 20.44
CA ARG A 179 5.86 -7.42 21.48
C ARG A 179 7.07 -8.19 20.98
N ARG A 180 6.91 -9.28 20.24
CA ARG A 180 8.00 -10.05 19.63
C ARG A 180 8.84 -9.20 18.68
N ILE A 181 8.20 -8.39 17.81
CA ILE A 181 8.91 -7.46 16.93
C ILE A 181 9.76 -6.47 17.73
N ARG A 182 9.22 -5.91 18.81
CA ARG A 182 9.96 -4.98 19.66
C ARG A 182 11.16 -5.64 20.34
N GLN A 183 10.97 -6.84 20.88
CA GLN A 183 12.01 -7.54 21.65
C GLN A 183 13.11 -8.14 20.80
N ARG A 184 12.74 -8.77 19.66
CA ARG A 184 13.70 -9.50 18.82
C ARG A 184 14.32 -8.65 17.72
N PHE A 185 13.60 -7.63 17.24
CA PHE A 185 14.01 -6.82 16.08
C PHE A 185 14.17 -5.32 16.42
N GLY A 186 14.20 -4.94 17.70
CA GLY A 186 14.32 -3.53 18.08
C GLY A 186 13.20 -2.63 17.51
N ASN A 187 12.03 -3.20 17.27
CA ASN A 187 10.89 -2.58 16.58
C ASN A 187 11.13 -2.31 15.08
N GLN A 188 12.14 -2.91 14.46
CA GLN A 188 12.53 -2.70 13.06
C GLN A 188 12.40 -4.03 12.30
N LEU A 189 11.60 -4.05 11.23
CA LEU A 189 11.38 -5.24 10.40
C LEU A 189 10.88 -4.83 9.03
N ALA A 190 11.45 -5.41 7.95
CA ALA A 190 11.28 -4.99 6.58
C ALA A 190 11.97 -3.65 6.25
N LEU A 191 11.94 -3.23 5.00
CA LEU A 191 12.71 -2.12 4.46
C LEU A 191 11.80 -1.11 3.78
N ASN A 192 12.01 0.19 4.05
CA ASN A 192 11.46 1.27 3.26
C ASN A 192 12.28 1.40 1.97
N ALA A 193 11.59 1.34 0.85
CA ALA A 193 12.21 1.36 -0.47
C ALA A 193 11.43 2.26 -1.43
N TRP A 194 12.09 2.64 -2.52
CA TRP A 194 11.46 3.44 -3.57
C TRP A 194 11.90 2.96 -4.95
N VAL A 195 11.11 3.24 -5.98
CA VAL A 195 11.48 2.95 -7.35
C VAL A 195 12.52 3.99 -7.78
N LEU A 196 13.71 3.52 -8.15
CA LEU A 196 14.80 4.33 -8.69
C LEU A 196 14.77 4.34 -10.22
N GLN A 197 14.41 3.20 -10.81
CA GLN A 197 14.17 3.06 -12.25
C GLN A 197 12.92 2.22 -12.47
N PRO A 198 11.92 2.73 -13.20
CA PRO A 198 10.72 1.99 -13.58
C PRO A 198 11.02 0.73 -14.40
N GLY A 199 10.13 -0.25 -14.34
CA GLY A 199 10.24 -1.50 -15.08
C GLY A 199 9.18 -2.50 -14.67
N VAL A 200 9.13 -3.63 -15.34
CA VAL A 200 8.22 -4.74 -15.02
C VAL A 200 9.00 -5.83 -14.32
N ILE A 201 8.47 -6.33 -13.21
CA ILE A 201 9.06 -7.44 -12.45
C ILE A 201 8.07 -8.60 -12.31
N HIS A 202 8.58 -9.82 -12.27
CA HIS A 202 7.79 -11.05 -12.19
C HIS A 202 8.21 -11.91 -11.00
N LEU A 203 7.32 -12.80 -10.57
CA LEU A 203 7.72 -13.85 -9.63
C LEU A 203 8.87 -14.69 -10.21
N GLY A 204 9.87 -14.96 -9.38
CA GLY A 204 11.05 -15.72 -9.76
C GLY A 204 12.18 -14.90 -10.39
N ASP A 205 11.97 -13.65 -10.75
CA ASP A 205 13.02 -12.81 -11.32
C ASP A 205 14.23 -12.75 -10.40
N PRO A 206 15.46 -12.89 -10.95
CA PRO A 206 16.69 -12.79 -10.18
C PRO A 206 16.92 -11.37 -9.68
N ILE A 207 17.50 -11.26 -8.48
CA ILE A 207 17.78 -9.97 -7.83
C ILE A 207 19.27 -9.85 -7.55
N THR A 208 19.87 -8.74 -7.96
CA THR A 208 21.24 -8.36 -7.61
C THR A 208 21.22 -7.14 -6.70
N LEU A 209 21.99 -7.17 -5.60
CA LEU A 209 22.16 -6.04 -4.69
C LEU A 209 23.42 -5.27 -5.09
N CYS A 210 23.28 -3.95 -5.31
CA CYS A 210 24.38 -3.07 -5.70
C CYS A 210 24.39 -1.82 -4.80
N PRO A 211 25.55 -1.25 -4.46
CA PRO A 211 25.64 0.03 -3.76
C PRO A 211 25.00 1.16 -4.59
N THR A 212 24.36 2.12 -3.92
CA THR A 212 23.86 3.34 -4.55
C THR A 212 23.97 4.55 -3.64
N SER A 213 24.27 5.71 -4.21
CA SER A 213 24.21 7.00 -3.52
C SER A 213 22.90 7.75 -3.77
N ALA A 214 22.02 7.20 -4.59
CA ALA A 214 20.73 7.83 -4.89
C ALA A 214 19.87 7.97 -3.63
N GLN A 215 19.07 9.02 -3.60
CA GLN A 215 18.13 9.32 -2.51
C GLN A 215 16.72 9.47 -3.05
N PRO A 216 15.68 9.13 -2.27
CA PRO A 216 14.30 9.36 -2.68
C PRO A 216 13.98 10.85 -2.71
N GLY A 217 13.21 11.30 -3.70
CA GLY A 217 12.79 12.70 -3.82
C GLY A 217 11.80 13.14 -2.73
N HIS A 218 11.11 12.19 -2.08
CA HIS A 218 10.15 12.44 -0.99
C HIS A 218 10.25 11.32 0.04
N VAL A 219 10.24 11.68 1.32
CA VAL A 219 10.18 10.74 2.45
C VAL A 219 9.12 11.23 3.44
N GLY A 220 8.24 10.34 3.85
CA GLY A 220 7.16 10.64 4.78
C GLY A 220 5.79 10.64 4.12
N GLY A 221 4.77 10.78 4.95
CA GLY A 221 3.38 10.78 4.53
C GLY A 221 2.45 11.23 5.66
N TRP A 222 1.14 11.14 5.46
CA TRP A 222 0.14 11.62 6.44
C TRP A 222 0.34 11.05 7.84
N ILE A 223 0.83 9.83 7.96
CA ILE A 223 1.08 9.19 9.27
C ILE A 223 2.29 9.81 9.98
N LEU A 224 3.25 10.35 9.25
CA LEU A 224 4.42 11.04 9.80
C LEU A 224 4.23 12.55 9.95
N GLY A 225 3.00 13.06 9.73
CA GLY A 225 2.65 14.44 10.00
C GLY A 225 2.61 15.37 8.79
N THR A 226 2.74 14.84 7.57
CA THR A 226 2.48 15.64 6.35
C THR A 226 1.00 16.06 6.33
N PRO A 227 0.67 17.34 6.07
CA PRO A 227 -0.70 17.82 6.04
C PRO A 227 -1.58 17.03 5.08
N TYR A 228 -2.82 16.75 5.49
CA TYR A 228 -3.80 16.10 4.66
C TYR A 228 -4.49 17.12 3.73
N HIS A 229 -4.25 17.01 2.44
CA HIS A 229 -4.93 17.78 1.39
C HIS A 229 -5.91 16.85 0.66
N GLY A 230 -7.01 16.49 1.33
CA GLY A 230 -8.02 15.61 0.73
C GLY A 230 -8.72 16.28 -0.44
N HIS A 231 -8.60 15.71 -1.64
CA HIS A 231 -9.45 16.06 -2.77
C HIS A 231 -10.71 15.22 -2.70
N THR A 232 -11.84 15.86 -2.42
CA THR A 232 -13.14 15.26 -2.70
C THR A 232 -13.29 15.24 -4.23
N PRO A 233 -13.56 14.09 -4.89
CA PRO A 233 -13.90 14.12 -6.30
C PRO A 233 -15.12 15.05 -6.45
N ALA A 234 -15.04 16.00 -7.37
CA ALA A 234 -16.21 16.74 -7.78
C ALA A 234 -17.28 15.71 -8.19
N ALA A 235 -18.48 15.81 -7.62
CA ALA A 235 -19.60 15.01 -8.05
C ALA A 235 -19.68 15.15 -9.56
N SER A 236 -19.64 14.02 -10.28
CA SER A 236 -19.85 14.00 -11.72
C SER A 236 -21.22 14.63 -11.96
N GLY A 237 -21.21 15.86 -12.49
CA GLY A 237 -22.41 16.59 -12.79
C GLY A 237 -23.28 15.76 -13.71
N ALA A 238 -24.48 15.44 -13.25
CA ALA A 238 -25.54 14.98 -14.12
C ALA A 238 -25.74 16.06 -15.19
N ALA A 239 -25.44 15.72 -16.44
CA ALA A 239 -25.76 16.56 -17.56
C ALA A 239 -27.28 16.66 -17.65
N ASN A 240 -27.85 17.73 -17.10
CA ASN A 240 -29.21 18.12 -17.37
C ASN A 240 -29.25 18.65 -18.82
N GLY A 241 -29.68 17.79 -19.73
CA GLY A 241 -30.09 18.18 -21.08
C GLY A 241 -31.35 19.00 -20.97
N GLU A 242 -31.26 20.31 -21.14
CA GLU A 242 -32.42 21.14 -21.43
C GLU A 242 -32.86 20.89 -22.89
N PRO A 243 -34.14 20.63 -23.14
CA PRO A 243 -34.65 20.61 -24.50
C PRO A 243 -34.82 22.05 -25.00
N SER A 244 -34.04 22.42 -26.01
CA SER A 244 -34.22 23.67 -26.76
C SER A 244 -35.61 23.68 -27.45
N ALA A 245 -36.50 24.55 -26.95
CA ALA A 245 -37.74 24.86 -27.59
C ALA A 245 -37.46 25.84 -28.76
N THR A 246 -37.54 25.36 -29.98
CA THR A 246 -37.64 26.23 -31.17
C THR A 246 -39.02 26.85 -31.25
N ALA A 247 -39.15 28.13 -30.94
CA ALA A 247 -40.32 28.91 -31.30
C ALA A 247 -40.21 29.37 -32.75
N SER A 248 -41.10 28.86 -33.60
CA SER A 248 -41.38 29.39 -34.92
C SER A 248 -42.39 30.52 -34.78
N THR A 249 -42.08 31.69 -35.31
CA THR A 249 -43.07 32.75 -35.57
C THR A 249 -42.98 33.14 -37.00
N SER A 250 -44.13 33.20 -37.59
CA SER A 250 -44.59 33.57 -38.93
C SER A 250 -43.96 34.82 -39.51
#